data_f380a72cc57102a895916d28e7f3a95c
#
_entry.id   f380a72cc57102a895916d28e7f3a95c
#
_cell.length_a   1.000
_cell.length_b   1.000
_cell.length_c   1.000
_cell.angle_alpha   90.00
_cell.angle_beta   90.00
_cell.angle_gamma   90.00
#
_symmetry.space_group_name_H-M   'P 1'
#
loop_
_entity.id
_entity.type
_entity.pdbx_description
1 polymer ?
#
loop_
_entity_poly.entity_id
_entity_poly.type
_entity_poly.pdbx_seq_one_letter_code
_entity_poly.pdbx_strand_id
1 'polypeptide(L)'
;NRKRDKARKTGKAGVGRDRKGRQTDMVHFIGAGPGDPDLITVKGKRLIEEADVIIYAGSLVNPQVLAGARPDAEIYNSAQMTLPEVVAVMKKAEEEGKTVARVHTGDPAIYGAHREQMVQLDELGISYDVVPGVSSFLAAAASMKKEYTLPGISQTVILTRMEGRTPVPEKEQIEALAVHQASMAIFLSVGQMDELSSRLIKGGYPETTPAAVVYKASW
;
A
#
# COMPACT_ATOMS: atom_id res chain seq x y z
N ASN A 1 -9.13 -18.42 -26.35
CA ASN A 1 -8.45 -18.75 -25.11
C ASN A 1 -9.39 -18.81 -23.91
N ARG A 2 -10.28 -19.82 -23.92
CA ARG A 2 -11.27 -20.11 -22.87
C ARG A 2 -10.84 -21.36 -22.11
N LYS A 3 -9.80 -21.34 -21.27
CA LYS A 3 -9.40 -22.48 -20.40
C LYS A 3 -8.57 -22.07 -19.19
N ARG A 4 -8.94 -21.01 -18.46
CA ARG A 4 -8.33 -20.68 -17.16
C ARG A 4 -9.32 -20.32 -16.02
N ASP A 5 -10.61 -20.62 -16.20
CA ASP A 5 -11.64 -20.36 -15.17
C ASP A 5 -12.24 -21.67 -14.61
N LYS A 6 -11.41 -22.61 -14.19
CA LYS A 6 -11.90 -23.75 -13.41
C LYS A 6 -10.85 -24.19 -12.41
N ALA A 7 -10.76 -23.50 -11.29
CA ALA A 7 -10.30 -24.05 -10.02
C ALA A 7 -10.60 -23.07 -8.84
N ARG A 8 -11.83 -22.59 -8.71
CA ARG A 8 -12.31 -22.15 -7.40
C ARG A 8 -12.80 -23.37 -6.64
N LYS A 9 -11.89 -24.18 -6.12
CA LYS A 9 -12.20 -25.10 -5.03
C LYS A 9 -12.35 -24.24 -3.78
N THR A 10 -13.57 -24.07 -3.31
CA THR A 10 -13.91 -23.53 -2.01
C THR A 10 -13.33 -24.44 -0.92
N GLY A 11 -12.05 -24.22 -0.59
CA GLY A 11 -11.54 -24.64 0.71
C GLY A 11 -12.34 -23.85 1.74
N LYS A 12 -12.87 -24.50 2.78
CA LYS A 12 -13.44 -23.81 3.92
C LYS A 12 -12.30 -23.01 4.56
N ALA A 13 -12.24 -21.70 4.26
CA ALA A 13 -11.35 -20.80 4.97
C ALA A 13 -11.62 -20.92 6.47
N GLY A 14 -10.58 -20.99 7.27
CA GLY A 14 -10.70 -20.91 8.71
C GLY A 14 -11.45 -19.63 9.07
N VAL A 15 -12.47 -19.74 9.89
CA VAL A 15 -13.28 -18.59 10.29
C VAL A 15 -12.73 -18.08 11.61
N GLY A 16 -12.02 -16.97 11.55
CA GLY A 16 -11.61 -16.23 12.72
C GLY A 16 -12.83 -15.71 13.50
N ARG A 17 -12.65 -15.47 14.79
CA ARG A 17 -13.66 -14.83 15.64
C ARG A 17 -13.01 -13.75 16.48
N ASP A 18 -13.64 -12.58 16.55
CA ASP A 18 -13.23 -11.53 17.47
C ASP A 18 -13.52 -11.93 18.93
N ARG A 19 -13.04 -11.12 19.89
CA ARG A 19 -13.29 -11.35 21.33
C ARG A 19 -14.76 -11.38 21.73
N LYS A 20 -15.66 -10.90 20.85
CA LYS A 20 -17.12 -10.94 21.02
C LYS A 20 -17.74 -12.14 20.32
N GLY A 21 -16.94 -13.07 19.80
CA GLY A 21 -17.39 -14.29 19.13
C GLY A 21 -17.93 -14.08 17.72
N ARG A 22 -17.78 -12.88 17.14
CA ARG A 22 -18.19 -12.58 15.77
C ARG A 22 -17.17 -13.16 14.79
N GLN A 23 -17.67 -13.69 13.68
CA GLN A 23 -16.83 -14.12 12.57
C GLN A 23 -16.03 -12.91 12.05
N THR A 24 -14.71 -13.03 11.97
CA THR A 24 -13.81 -12.01 11.46
C THR A 24 -12.74 -12.66 10.60
N ASP A 25 -12.17 -11.90 9.71
CA ASP A 25 -10.97 -12.32 8.99
C ASP A 25 -9.79 -12.38 9.96
N MET A 26 -8.88 -13.33 9.71
CA MET A 26 -7.72 -13.52 10.60
C MET A 26 -6.62 -12.49 10.30
N VAL A 27 -6.46 -12.08 9.05
CA VAL A 27 -5.44 -11.13 8.63
C VAL A 27 -6.10 -9.90 8.02
N HIS A 28 -5.74 -8.73 8.52
CA HIS A 28 -6.20 -7.43 8.02
C HIS A 28 -5.04 -6.69 7.35
N PHE A 29 -5.08 -6.54 6.02
CA PHE A 29 -4.15 -5.65 5.30
C PHE A 29 -4.63 -4.22 5.44
N ILE A 30 -3.89 -3.39 6.19
CA ILE A 30 -4.33 -2.06 6.61
C ILE A 30 -3.47 -0.98 6.00
N GLY A 31 -4.08 0.00 5.34
CA GLY A 31 -3.44 1.24 4.95
C GLY A 31 -3.26 2.16 6.16
N ALA A 32 -1.99 2.42 6.51
CA ALA A 32 -1.65 3.26 7.66
C ALA A 32 -1.73 4.77 7.38
N GLY A 33 -2.09 5.15 6.17
CA GLY A 33 -2.02 6.54 5.76
C GLY A 33 -0.59 7.00 5.42
N PRO A 34 -0.41 8.30 5.13
CA PRO A 34 0.85 8.84 4.60
C PRO A 34 1.92 9.10 5.65
N GLY A 35 1.56 9.12 6.94
CA GLY A 35 2.51 9.36 8.03
C GLY A 35 1.88 9.90 9.31
N ASP A 36 1.03 10.91 9.20
CA ASP A 36 0.27 11.44 10.34
C ASP A 36 -0.68 10.36 10.88
N PRO A 37 -0.60 10.01 12.19
CA PRO A 37 -1.48 9.04 12.81
C PRO A 37 -2.98 9.37 12.73
N ASP A 38 -3.33 10.65 12.57
CA ASP A 38 -4.73 11.08 12.44
C ASP A 38 -5.27 10.87 11.01
N LEU A 39 -4.39 10.59 10.03
CA LEU A 39 -4.78 10.29 8.65
C LEU A 39 -4.99 8.79 8.39
N ILE A 40 -4.98 7.97 9.41
CA ILE A 40 -5.43 6.57 9.30
C ILE A 40 -6.96 6.51 9.30
N THR A 41 -7.52 5.50 8.65
CA THR A 41 -8.97 5.28 8.72
C THR A 41 -9.37 4.80 10.12
N VAL A 42 -10.57 5.18 10.56
CA VAL A 42 -11.14 4.73 11.85
C VAL A 42 -11.17 3.19 11.95
N LYS A 43 -11.49 2.50 10.82
CA LYS A 43 -11.45 1.02 10.78
C LYS A 43 -10.02 0.50 10.96
N GLY A 44 -9.06 1.08 10.24
CA GLY A 44 -7.65 0.68 10.31
C GLY A 44 -7.08 0.82 11.71
N LYS A 45 -7.30 1.99 12.35
CA LYS A 45 -6.87 2.27 13.73
C LYS A 45 -7.43 1.23 14.69
N ARG A 46 -8.74 1.01 14.67
CA ARG A 46 -9.39 0.02 15.55
C ARG A 46 -8.80 -1.39 15.38
N LEU A 47 -8.56 -1.84 14.14
CA LEU A 47 -8.00 -3.17 13.90
C LEU A 47 -6.56 -3.30 14.39
N ILE A 48 -5.76 -2.23 14.33
CA ILE A 48 -4.41 -2.21 14.94
C ILE A 48 -4.50 -2.30 16.47
N GLU A 49 -5.41 -1.53 17.08
CA GLU A 49 -5.62 -1.53 18.53
C GLU A 49 -6.17 -2.87 19.07
N GLU A 50 -6.92 -3.61 18.27
CA GLU A 50 -7.52 -4.90 18.63
C GLU A 50 -6.60 -6.11 18.29
N ALA A 51 -5.59 -5.95 17.44
CA ALA A 51 -4.76 -7.03 16.93
C ALA A 51 -3.90 -7.70 18.03
N ASP A 52 -3.75 -9.02 17.90
CA ASP A 52 -2.84 -9.81 18.74
C ASP A 52 -1.43 -9.80 18.16
N VAL A 53 -1.31 -9.71 16.83
CA VAL A 53 -0.05 -9.65 16.08
C VAL A 53 -0.07 -8.47 15.12
N ILE A 54 0.98 -7.68 15.11
CA ILE A 54 1.14 -6.55 14.18
C ILE A 54 2.40 -6.77 13.35
N ILE A 55 2.26 -6.74 12.02
CA ILE A 55 3.39 -6.79 11.10
C ILE A 55 3.38 -5.49 10.29
N TYR A 56 4.37 -4.62 10.46
CA TYR A 56 4.41 -3.32 9.78
C TYR A 56 5.64 -3.14 8.87
N ALA A 57 5.50 -2.34 7.82
CA ALA A 57 6.58 -2.02 6.89
C ALA A 57 7.44 -0.87 7.46
N GLY A 58 8.36 -1.20 8.37
CA GLY A 58 9.05 -0.25 9.24
C GLY A 58 9.93 0.80 8.56
N SER A 59 10.26 0.64 7.28
CA SER A 59 10.99 1.66 6.53
C SER A 59 10.11 2.82 6.05
N LEU A 60 8.79 2.64 6.01
CA LEU A 60 7.85 3.57 5.37
C LEU A 60 6.63 3.91 6.23
N VAL A 61 6.35 3.15 7.29
CA VAL A 61 5.24 3.40 8.22
C VAL A 61 5.75 4.18 9.43
N ASN A 62 5.09 5.30 9.74
CA ASN A 62 5.39 6.05 10.96
C ASN A 62 5.03 5.19 12.19
N PRO A 63 5.98 4.85 13.09
CA PRO A 63 5.71 4.03 14.26
C PRO A 63 4.62 4.60 15.19
N GLN A 64 4.37 5.90 15.17
CA GLN A 64 3.32 6.53 15.97
C GLN A 64 1.91 6.01 15.62
N VAL A 65 1.71 5.49 14.41
CA VAL A 65 0.45 4.85 14.00
C VAL A 65 0.14 3.60 14.86
N LEU A 66 1.18 3.00 15.46
CA LEU A 66 1.05 1.82 16.32
C LEU A 66 0.93 2.16 17.80
N ALA A 67 0.89 3.45 18.19
CA ALA A 67 0.90 3.87 19.60
C ALA A 67 -0.31 3.34 20.41
N GLY A 68 -1.43 3.05 19.75
CA GLY A 68 -2.61 2.45 20.38
C GLY A 68 -2.62 0.91 20.42
N ALA A 69 -1.55 0.26 19.97
CA ALA A 69 -1.44 -1.19 20.00
C ALA A 69 -1.53 -1.72 21.46
N ARG A 70 -2.08 -2.90 21.62
CA ARG A 70 -2.16 -3.54 22.95
C ARG A 70 -0.76 -3.80 23.52
N PRO A 71 -0.58 -3.69 24.84
CA PRO A 71 0.71 -3.94 25.48
C PRO A 71 1.23 -5.38 25.30
N ASP A 72 0.34 -6.32 25.04
CA ASP A 72 0.63 -7.75 24.84
C ASP A 72 0.65 -8.15 23.35
N ALA A 73 0.50 -7.20 22.44
CA ALA A 73 0.61 -7.46 21.00
C ALA A 73 2.04 -7.81 20.60
N GLU A 74 2.19 -8.86 19.77
CA GLU A 74 3.47 -9.19 19.14
C GLU A 74 3.70 -8.27 17.93
N ILE A 75 4.80 -7.51 17.91
CA ILE A 75 5.09 -6.53 16.84
C ILE A 75 6.31 -6.94 16.04
N TYR A 76 6.14 -7.09 14.73
CA TYR A 76 7.18 -7.48 13.77
C TYR A 76 7.43 -6.37 12.75
N ASN A 77 8.71 -6.06 12.51
CA ASN A 77 9.13 -5.15 11.46
C ASN A 77 9.50 -5.92 10.19
N SER A 78 8.64 -5.89 9.19
CA SER A 78 8.85 -6.63 7.94
C SER A 78 9.94 -6.06 7.01
N ALA A 79 10.54 -4.92 7.33
CA ALA A 79 11.69 -4.41 6.59
C ALA A 79 12.92 -5.34 6.68
N GLN A 80 12.94 -6.21 7.69
CA GLN A 80 14.00 -7.19 7.95
C GLN A 80 13.56 -8.64 7.71
N MET A 81 12.38 -8.83 7.10
CA MET A 81 11.77 -10.16 6.89
C MET A 81 11.60 -10.46 5.41
N THR A 82 11.77 -11.72 5.07
CA THR A 82 11.41 -12.28 3.76
C THR A 82 9.90 -12.55 3.68
N LEU A 83 9.38 -12.72 2.47
CA LEU A 83 7.97 -13.10 2.27
C LEU A 83 7.59 -14.40 3.01
N PRO A 84 8.37 -15.51 2.94
CA PRO A 84 8.06 -16.72 3.70
C PRO A 84 8.01 -16.49 5.23
N GLU A 85 8.88 -15.64 5.78
CA GLU A 85 8.89 -15.33 7.21
C GLU A 85 7.63 -14.55 7.62
N VAL A 86 7.20 -13.56 6.82
CA VAL A 86 5.97 -12.82 7.06
C VAL A 86 4.75 -13.77 7.05
N VAL A 87 4.66 -14.65 6.05
CA VAL A 87 3.56 -15.61 5.95
C VAL A 87 3.60 -16.65 7.07
N ALA A 88 4.80 -17.07 7.52
CA ALA A 88 4.94 -17.99 8.64
C ALA A 88 4.39 -17.38 9.96
N VAL A 89 4.60 -16.07 10.19
CA VAL A 89 3.99 -15.37 11.34
C VAL A 89 2.46 -15.36 11.23
N MET A 90 1.92 -15.07 10.05
CA MET A 90 0.46 -15.07 9.83
C MET A 90 -0.14 -16.46 10.04
N LYS A 91 0.51 -17.51 9.53
CA LYS A 91 0.09 -18.89 9.70
C LYS A 91 0.11 -19.32 11.17
N LYS A 92 1.18 -19.00 11.90
CA LYS A 92 1.28 -19.27 13.33
C LYS A 92 0.16 -18.57 14.11
N ALA A 93 -0.12 -17.31 13.79
CA ALA A 93 -1.21 -16.56 14.42
C ALA A 93 -2.57 -17.23 14.18
N GLU A 94 -2.83 -17.73 12.96
CA GLU A 94 -4.04 -18.47 12.64
C GLU A 94 -4.16 -19.76 13.48
N GLU A 95 -3.09 -20.56 13.57
CA GLU A 95 -3.03 -21.78 14.38
C GLU A 95 -3.30 -21.51 15.86
N GLU A 96 -2.93 -20.33 16.36
CA GLU A 96 -3.16 -19.86 17.73
C GLU A 96 -4.52 -19.14 17.93
N GLY A 97 -5.32 -18.97 16.88
CA GLY A 97 -6.58 -18.24 16.91
C GLY A 97 -6.42 -16.73 17.16
N LYS A 98 -5.28 -16.16 16.79
CA LYS A 98 -4.92 -14.76 16.92
C LYS A 98 -5.20 -13.98 15.65
N THR A 99 -5.56 -12.70 15.80
CA THR A 99 -5.75 -11.76 14.70
C THR A 99 -4.46 -11.02 14.34
N VAL A 100 -4.27 -10.76 13.05
CA VAL A 100 -3.07 -10.09 12.52
C VAL A 100 -3.44 -8.77 11.85
N ALA A 101 -2.80 -7.68 12.24
CA ALA A 101 -2.78 -6.42 11.52
C ALA A 101 -1.52 -6.34 10.64
N ARG A 102 -1.68 -6.47 9.32
CA ARG A 102 -0.60 -6.26 8.34
C ARG A 102 -0.63 -4.82 7.86
N VAL A 103 0.23 -3.98 8.42
CA VAL A 103 0.22 -2.53 8.26
C VAL A 103 1.13 -2.09 7.12
N HIS A 104 0.54 -1.43 6.11
CA HIS A 104 1.22 -0.89 4.94
C HIS A 104 1.20 0.63 4.96
N THR A 105 2.21 1.29 4.38
CA THR A 105 2.21 2.74 4.19
C THR A 105 1.15 3.15 3.18
N GLY A 106 0.55 4.32 3.36
CA GLY A 106 -0.45 4.87 2.45
C GLY A 106 -1.66 3.96 2.30
N ASP A 107 -1.88 3.49 1.08
CA ASP A 107 -2.91 2.53 0.72
C ASP A 107 -2.29 1.23 0.19
N PRO A 108 -2.73 0.04 0.64
CA PRO A 108 -2.17 -1.22 0.17
C PRO A 108 -2.27 -1.43 -1.35
N ALA A 109 -3.28 -0.87 -2.00
CA ALA A 109 -3.51 -1.05 -3.44
C ALA A 109 -2.49 -0.30 -4.31
N ILE A 110 -1.75 0.68 -3.75
CA ILE A 110 -0.77 1.49 -4.46
C ILE A 110 0.65 1.08 -4.04
N TYR A 111 1.30 0.26 -4.83
CA TYR A 111 2.67 -0.26 -4.60
C TYR A 111 2.85 -0.97 -3.25
N GLY A 112 1.78 -1.53 -2.69
CA GLY A 112 1.77 -2.14 -1.36
C GLY A 112 2.45 -3.52 -1.28
N ALA A 113 2.77 -4.17 -2.41
CA ALA A 113 3.43 -5.48 -2.49
C ALA A 113 2.79 -6.55 -1.58
N HIS A 114 1.47 -6.56 -1.50
CA HIS A 114 0.72 -7.49 -0.64
C HIS A 114 0.07 -8.66 -1.41
N ARG A 115 0.05 -8.59 -2.75
CA ARG A 115 -0.59 -9.62 -3.59
C ARG A 115 0.00 -11.01 -3.37
N GLU A 116 1.33 -11.11 -3.31
CA GLU A 116 2.03 -12.38 -3.10
C GLU A 116 1.70 -12.97 -1.72
N GLN A 117 1.50 -12.13 -0.72
CA GLN A 117 1.05 -12.54 0.61
C GLN A 117 -0.37 -13.09 0.54
N MET A 118 -1.31 -12.39 -0.11
CA MET A 118 -2.69 -12.85 -0.28
C MET A 118 -2.78 -14.18 -1.01
N VAL A 119 -1.98 -14.39 -2.08
CA VAL A 119 -1.93 -15.66 -2.81
C VAL A 119 -1.53 -16.82 -1.88
N GLN A 120 -0.53 -16.62 -1.02
CA GLN A 120 -0.11 -17.64 -0.06
C GLN A 120 -1.16 -17.88 1.02
N LEU A 121 -1.87 -16.84 1.48
CA LEU A 121 -2.98 -17.00 2.42
C LEU A 121 -4.16 -17.76 1.79
N ASP A 122 -4.48 -17.49 0.52
CA ASP A 122 -5.48 -18.26 -0.24
C ASP A 122 -5.12 -19.75 -0.31
N GLU A 123 -3.84 -20.08 -0.58
CA GLU A 123 -3.34 -21.46 -0.62
C GLU A 123 -3.41 -22.13 0.75
N LEU A 124 -3.22 -21.40 1.83
CA LEU A 124 -3.30 -21.88 3.20
C LEU A 124 -4.73 -21.91 3.75
N GLY A 125 -5.70 -21.34 3.04
CA GLY A 125 -7.08 -21.21 3.49
C GLY A 125 -7.28 -20.23 4.64
N ILE A 126 -6.37 -19.27 4.81
CA ILE A 126 -6.42 -18.23 5.83
C ILE A 126 -7.25 -17.05 5.31
N SER A 127 -8.28 -16.64 6.06
CA SER A 127 -9.13 -15.52 5.68
C SER A 127 -8.44 -14.18 5.92
N TYR A 128 -8.70 -13.22 5.03
CA TYR A 128 -8.18 -11.86 5.15
C TYR A 128 -9.14 -10.84 4.54
N ASP A 129 -9.00 -9.57 4.96
CA ASP A 129 -9.59 -8.42 4.30
C ASP A 129 -8.54 -7.34 4.01
N VAL A 130 -8.95 -6.35 3.20
CA VAL A 130 -8.12 -5.19 2.88
C VAL A 130 -8.85 -3.92 3.31
N VAL A 131 -8.20 -3.12 4.13
CA VAL A 131 -8.69 -1.83 4.61
C VAL A 131 -7.94 -0.72 3.90
N PRO A 132 -8.60 0.11 3.10
CA PRO A 132 -7.96 1.19 2.38
C PRO A 132 -7.36 2.24 3.33
N GLY A 133 -6.41 3.01 2.80
CA GLY A 133 -5.78 4.11 3.52
C GLY A 133 -5.62 5.35 2.64
N VAL A 134 -5.22 6.45 3.26
CA VAL A 134 -4.90 7.69 2.54
C VAL A 134 -3.52 7.55 1.90
N SER A 135 -3.45 7.51 0.58
CA SER A 135 -2.18 7.40 -0.14
C SER A 135 -1.34 8.68 -0.05
N SER A 136 -0.02 8.53 -0.08
CA SER A 136 0.93 9.64 0.04
C SER A 136 0.79 10.72 -1.03
N PHE A 137 0.31 10.41 -2.23
CA PHE A 137 0.10 11.44 -3.25
C PHE A 137 -1.02 12.43 -2.86
N LEU A 138 -2.03 11.97 -2.13
CA LEU A 138 -3.09 12.84 -1.60
C LEU A 138 -2.55 13.76 -0.50
N ALA A 139 -1.71 13.24 0.39
CA ALA A 139 -1.06 14.05 1.41
C ALA A 139 -0.06 15.05 0.80
N ALA A 140 0.63 14.68 -0.27
CA ALA A 140 1.49 15.60 -1.01
C ALA A 140 0.70 16.78 -1.58
N ALA A 141 -0.42 16.52 -2.23
CA ALA A 141 -1.31 17.57 -2.73
C ALA A 141 -1.83 18.48 -1.61
N ALA A 142 -2.26 17.88 -0.50
CA ALA A 142 -2.75 18.62 0.68
C ALA A 142 -1.67 19.54 1.28
N SER A 143 -0.42 19.04 1.42
CA SER A 143 0.70 19.84 1.95
C SER A 143 1.05 21.03 1.07
N MET A 144 0.87 20.90 -0.23
CA MET A 144 1.08 21.97 -1.21
C MET A 144 -0.16 22.84 -1.42
N LYS A 145 -1.31 22.49 -0.84
CA LYS A 145 -2.61 23.12 -1.09
C LYS A 145 -2.95 23.17 -2.59
N LYS A 146 -2.75 22.04 -3.27
CA LYS A 146 -2.98 21.88 -4.70
C LYS A 146 -4.01 20.79 -4.97
N GLU A 147 -4.71 20.95 -6.08
CA GLU A 147 -5.60 19.95 -6.66
C GLU A 147 -4.94 19.40 -7.92
N TYR A 148 -5.06 18.09 -8.16
CA TYR A 148 -4.53 17.46 -9.37
C TYR A 148 -5.41 17.70 -10.59
N THR A 149 -6.72 17.83 -10.38
CA THR A 149 -7.72 17.92 -11.43
C THR A 149 -8.18 19.35 -11.62
N LEU A 150 -7.49 20.10 -12.50
CA LEU A 150 -7.73 21.51 -12.74
C LEU A 150 -8.47 21.73 -14.08
N PRO A 151 -9.62 22.44 -14.11
CA PRO A 151 -10.31 22.78 -15.35
C PRO A 151 -9.39 23.50 -16.34
N GLY A 152 -9.41 23.06 -17.59
CA GLY A 152 -8.60 23.65 -18.66
C GLY A 152 -7.10 23.32 -18.62
N ILE A 153 -6.62 22.59 -17.61
CA ILE A 153 -5.23 22.14 -17.47
C ILE A 153 -5.14 20.63 -17.58
N SER A 154 -5.68 19.91 -16.60
CA SER A 154 -5.73 18.46 -16.61
C SER A 154 -6.90 17.95 -15.77
N GLN A 155 -7.67 17.00 -16.31
CA GLN A 155 -8.73 16.28 -15.58
C GLN A 155 -8.33 14.83 -15.28
N THR A 156 -7.08 14.46 -15.56
CA THR A 156 -6.56 13.11 -15.40
C THR A 156 -5.37 13.13 -14.47
N VAL A 157 -5.30 12.13 -13.60
CA VAL A 157 -4.13 11.90 -12.73
C VAL A 157 -3.53 10.55 -13.07
N ILE A 158 -2.28 10.54 -13.47
CA ILE A 158 -1.52 9.31 -13.72
C ILE A 158 -0.69 9.01 -12.48
N LEU A 159 -0.94 7.85 -11.87
CA LEU A 159 -0.13 7.31 -10.78
C LEU A 159 0.85 6.31 -11.38
N THR A 160 2.15 6.59 -11.26
CA THR A 160 3.19 5.76 -11.87
C THR A 160 4.48 5.77 -11.07
N ARG A 161 5.48 5.05 -11.55
CA ARG A 161 6.86 5.07 -11.07
C ARG A 161 7.82 4.86 -12.24
N MET A 162 9.07 5.21 -12.06
CA MET A 162 10.12 4.75 -12.96
C MET A 162 10.44 3.25 -12.72
N GLU A 163 11.04 2.62 -13.70
CA GLU A 163 11.65 1.32 -13.54
C GLU A 163 12.78 1.38 -12.49
N GLY A 164 12.89 0.31 -11.73
CA GLY A 164 13.91 0.12 -10.72
C GLY A 164 14.35 -1.35 -10.69
N ARG A 165 14.33 -1.99 -9.55
CA ARG A 165 14.62 -3.44 -9.44
C ARG A 165 13.61 -4.28 -10.24
N THR A 166 12.40 -3.80 -10.40
CA THR A 166 11.38 -4.41 -11.25
C THR A 166 11.11 -3.52 -12.45
N PRO A 167 10.99 -4.07 -13.66
CA PRO A 167 10.68 -3.31 -14.87
C PRO A 167 9.27 -2.73 -14.80
N VAL A 168 9.00 -1.77 -15.67
CA VAL A 168 7.64 -1.32 -16.02
C VAL A 168 7.34 -1.78 -17.45
N PRO A 169 6.06 -2.06 -17.80
CA PRO A 169 5.69 -2.37 -19.17
C PRO A 169 6.10 -1.25 -20.14
N GLU A 170 6.48 -1.60 -21.37
CA GLU A 170 6.93 -0.64 -22.37
C GLU A 170 5.96 0.53 -22.59
N LYS A 171 4.65 0.23 -22.59
CA LYS A 171 3.60 1.24 -22.75
C LYS A 171 3.38 2.13 -21.51
N GLU A 172 3.98 1.79 -20.39
CA GLU A 172 3.90 2.51 -19.13
C GLU A 172 5.21 3.23 -18.77
N GLN A 173 6.17 3.27 -19.70
CA GLN A 173 7.36 4.07 -19.53
C GLN A 173 7.03 5.56 -19.44
N ILE A 174 7.86 6.32 -18.73
CA ILE A 174 7.60 7.73 -18.44
C ILE A 174 7.32 8.54 -19.71
N GLU A 175 8.08 8.33 -20.78
CA GLU A 175 7.89 9.01 -22.05
C GLU A 175 6.54 8.68 -22.69
N ALA A 176 6.11 7.42 -22.61
CA ALA A 176 4.83 6.99 -23.16
C ALA A 176 3.63 7.58 -22.41
N LEU A 177 3.75 7.73 -21.08
CA LEU A 177 2.73 8.36 -20.25
C LEU A 177 2.74 9.89 -20.37
N ALA A 178 3.91 10.49 -20.55
CA ALA A 178 4.09 11.93 -20.64
C ALA A 178 3.38 12.57 -21.85
N VAL A 179 3.16 11.82 -22.93
CA VAL A 179 2.43 12.32 -24.13
C VAL A 179 1.01 12.80 -23.80
N HIS A 180 0.42 12.33 -22.70
CA HIS A 180 -0.91 12.75 -22.27
C HIS A 180 -0.93 14.12 -21.59
N GLN A 181 0.22 14.64 -21.17
CA GLN A 181 0.39 15.92 -20.45
C GLN A 181 -0.59 16.06 -19.27
N ALA A 182 -0.93 14.94 -18.65
CA ALA A 182 -1.82 14.86 -17.50
C ALA A 182 -1.08 15.25 -16.20
N SER A 183 -1.80 15.53 -15.13
CA SER A 183 -1.18 15.58 -13.81
C SER A 183 -0.58 14.22 -13.48
N MET A 184 0.65 14.19 -12.99
CA MET A 184 1.32 12.93 -12.63
C MET A 184 1.76 12.93 -11.18
N ALA A 185 1.52 11.81 -10.47
CA ALA A 185 2.12 11.53 -9.19
C ALA A 185 3.06 10.33 -9.34
N ILE A 186 4.37 10.59 -9.24
CA ILE A 186 5.41 9.63 -9.56
C ILE A 186 6.05 9.13 -8.27
N PHE A 187 5.84 7.84 -7.97
CA PHE A 187 6.29 7.19 -6.76
C PHE A 187 7.70 6.61 -6.90
N LEU A 188 8.40 6.43 -5.77
CA LEU A 188 9.62 5.63 -5.68
C LEU A 188 10.75 6.05 -6.64
N SER A 189 10.75 7.30 -7.14
CA SER A 189 11.63 7.73 -8.22
C SER A 189 12.53 8.93 -7.86
N VAL A 190 12.51 9.35 -6.59
CA VAL A 190 13.26 10.53 -6.14
C VAL A 190 14.77 10.40 -6.30
N GLY A 191 15.30 9.20 -6.27
CA GLY A 191 16.72 8.92 -6.52
C GLY A 191 17.15 9.04 -8.01
N GLN A 192 16.21 9.26 -8.92
CA GLN A 192 16.42 9.29 -10.38
C GLN A 192 15.89 10.60 -10.99
N MET A 193 15.93 11.71 -10.24
CA MET A 193 15.27 12.96 -10.63
C MET A 193 15.78 13.54 -11.97
N ASP A 194 17.07 13.49 -12.25
CA ASP A 194 17.64 14.02 -13.49
C ASP A 194 17.16 13.21 -14.71
N GLU A 195 17.17 11.89 -14.59
CA GLU A 195 16.66 11.00 -15.62
C GLU A 195 15.15 11.17 -15.80
N LEU A 196 14.40 11.23 -14.69
CA LEU A 196 12.96 11.44 -14.71
C LEU A 196 12.60 12.74 -15.44
N SER A 197 13.24 13.86 -15.09
CA SER A 197 13.03 15.16 -15.75
C SER A 197 13.28 15.09 -17.24
N SER A 198 14.42 14.51 -17.65
CA SER A 198 14.77 14.36 -19.05
C SER A 198 13.75 13.54 -19.83
N ARG A 199 13.24 12.45 -19.22
CA ARG A 199 12.26 11.56 -19.84
C ARG A 199 10.87 12.20 -19.95
N LEU A 200 10.46 12.99 -18.95
CA LEU A 200 9.21 13.76 -19.00
C LEU A 200 9.23 14.79 -20.13
N ILE A 201 10.33 15.56 -20.26
CA ILE A 201 10.53 16.55 -21.35
C ILE A 201 10.54 15.85 -22.70
N LYS A 202 11.29 14.77 -22.85
CA LYS A 202 11.32 13.95 -24.08
C LYS A 202 9.93 13.43 -24.46
N GLY A 203 9.10 13.11 -23.48
CA GLY A 203 7.70 12.65 -23.67
C GLY A 203 6.71 13.78 -23.97
N GLY A 204 7.11 15.05 -23.92
CA GLY A 204 6.32 16.19 -24.38
C GLY A 204 5.94 17.22 -23.32
N TYR A 205 6.35 17.06 -22.06
CA TYR A 205 6.15 18.14 -21.09
C TYR A 205 7.09 19.32 -21.41
N PRO A 206 6.57 20.57 -21.39
CA PRO A 206 7.42 21.76 -21.42
C PRO A 206 8.42 21.78 -20.27
N GLU A 207 9.62 22.29 -20.48
CA GLU A 207 10.63 22.48 -19.42
C GLU A 207 10.13 23.37 -18.28
N THR A 208 9.17 24.24 -18.56
CA THR A 208 8.53 25.13 -17.59
C THR A 208 7.37 24.51 -16.82
N THR A 209 7.10 23.21 -17.02
CA THR A 209 6.02 22.52 -16.31
C THR A 209 6.28 22.54 -14.82
N PRO A 210 5.33 23.05 -13.99
CA PRO A 210 5.49 23.06 -12.55
C PRO A 210 5.63 21.64 -12.00
N ALA A 211 6.65 21.41 -11.20
CA ALA A 211 6.90 20.14 -10.53
C ALA A 211 7.24 20.38 -9.05
N ALA A 212 6.98 19.40 -8.21
CA ALA A 212 7.35 19.43 -6.80
C ALA A 212 7.80 18.05 -6.32
N VAL A 213 8.75 18.04 -5.40
CA VAL A 213 9.16 16.85 -4.67
C VAL A 213 8.71 17.01 -3.23
N VAL A 214 7.97 16.03 -2.72
CA VAL A 214 7.47 16.05 -1.35
C VAL A 214 8.07 14.87 -0.60
N TYR A 215 8.77 15.16 0.48
CA TYR A 215 9.39 14.16 1.36
C TYR A 215 8.62 14.07 2.68
N LYS A 216 8.20 12.87 3.04
CA LYS A 216 7.49 12.60 4.29
C LYS A 216 6.30 13.55 4.51
N ALA A 217 5.45 13.71 3.49
CA ALA A 217 4.22 14.48 3.61
C ALA A 217 3.41 13.99 4.84
N SER A 218 3.00 14.93 5.69
CA SER A 218 2.25 14.70 6.94
C SER A 218 3.01 14.03 8.11
N TRP A 219 4.31 13.81 7.99
CA TRP A 219 5.12 13.32 9.13
C TRP A 219 5.45 14.45 10.11
#